data_a5aca5d7465168d2ac5fd785c08b0bc9
#
_entry.id   a5aca5d7465168d2ac5fd785c08b0bc9
#
_cell.length_a   1.000
_cell.length_b   1.000
_cell.length_c   1.000
_cell.angle_alpha   90.00
_cell.angle_beta   90.00
_cell.angle_gamma   90.00
#
_symmetry.space_group_name_H-M   'P 1'
#
loop_
_entity.id
_entity.type
_entity.pdbx_description
1 polymer ?
#
loop_
_entity_poly.entity_id
_entity_poly.type
_entity_poly.pdbx_seq_one_letter_code
_entity_poly.pdbx_strand_id
1 'polypeptide(L)'
;DLIISANRSGKNVLFEGAQGTMLDIDHGTYPYVTSSNTVASQAATGSGIGPALIHNVLGITKAYTTRVGNGPFPTEQNNNTGELLGKIGHEFGVVTGRKRRCGWFDAVMVSYAIKLSSVNGIALTKLDVLDTFKEIKICIGYKLNNKIIKTVPETYTEMNKVKPVYEVLKGWQSSTQNCKKITDLPANAKKYIKQIEKLIECPISMISTSPEREDTIMVKDPFKQVN
;
A
#
# COMPACT_ATOMS: atom_id res chain seq x y z
N ASP A 1 -21.93 -18.97 -12.77
CA ASP A 1 -21.55 -19.80 -13.93
C ASP A 1 -20.63 -19.07 -14.93
N LEU A 2 -20.87 -17.79 -15.27
CA LEU A 2 -20.07 -17.06 -16.26
C LEU A 2 -18.55 -17.03 -15.93
N ILE A 3 -18.19 -16.67 -14.70
CA ILE A 3 -16.81 -16.60 -14.25
C ILE A 3 -16.14 -17.99 -14.28
N ILE A 4 -16.87 -19.01 -13.80
CA ILE A 4 -16.36 -20.40 -13.80
C ILE A 4 -16.13 -20.89 -15.23
N SER A 5 -17.07 -20.62 -16.14
CA SER A 5 -16.95 -20.97 -17.56
C SER A 5 -15.80 -20.25 -18.24
N ALA A 6 -15.60 -18.96 -17.94
CA ALA A 6 -14.48 -18.18 -18.44
C ALA A 6 -13.14 -18.76 -17.96
N ASN A 7 -13.02 -19.07 -16.67
CA ASN A 7 -11.81 -19.69 -16.12
C ASN A 7 -11.53 -21.07 -16.74
N ARG A 8 -12.54 -21.93 -16.87
CA ARG A 8 -12.40 -23.25 -17.52
C ARG A 8 -11.98 -23.17 -18.99
N SER A 9 -12.35 -22.08 -19.67
CA SER A 9 -11.93 -21.83 -21.06
C SER A 9 -10.59 -21.12 -21.18
N GLY A 10 -9.83 -21.03 -20.09
CA GLY A 10 -8.49 -20.42 -20.08
C GLY A 10 -8.47 -18.89 -20.16
N LYS A 11 -9.60 -18.22 -19.92
CA LYS A 11 -9.67 -16.75 -19.88
C LYS A 11 -9.21 -16.22 -18.53
N ASN A 12 -8.53 -15.10 -18.55
CA ASN A 12 -8.16 -14.36 -17.34
C ASN A 12 -9.35 -13.54 -16.86
N VAL A 13 -9.63 -13.61 -15.55
CA VAL A 13 -10.64 -12.80 -14.87
C VAL A 13 -9.93 -11.90 -13.87
N LEU A 14 -10.13 -10.61 -13.98
CA LEU A 14 -9.60 -9.62 -13.05
C LEU A 14 -10.71 -9.12 -12.13
N PHE A 15 -10.50 -9.22 -10.83
CA PHE A 15 -11.31 -8.57 -9.81
C PHE A 15 -10.61 -7.31 -9.35
N GLU A 16 -11.28 -6.18 -9.49
CA GLU A 16 -10.79 -4.91 -8.97
C GLU A 16 -11.53 -4.56 -7.68
N GLY A 17 -10.79 -4.46 -6.58
CA GLY A 17 -11.30 -4.01 -5.30
C GLY A 17 -11.41 -2.49 -5.22
N ALA A 18 -12.12 -2.01 -4.22
CA ALA A 18 -12.25 -0.58 -3.91
C ALA A 18 -11.82 -0.30 -2.47
N GLN A 19 -11.64 0.99 -2.13
CA GLN A 19 -11.20 1.48 -0.82
C GLN A 19 -9.79 0.96 -0.43
N GLY A 20 -9.67 0.35 0.76
CA GLY A 20 -8.40 -0.19 1.24
C GLY A 20 -8.59 -1.05 2.48
N THR A 21 -7.65 -1.91 2.77
CA THR A 21 -7.73 -2.92 3.85
C THR A 21 -8.03 -2.31 5.22
N MET A 22 -7.46 -1.15 5.55
CA MET A 22 -7.72 -0.50 6.84
C MET A 22 -9.14 0.10 6.95
N LEU A 23 -9.92 0.09 5.87
CA LEU A 23 -11.32 0.50 5.83
C LEU A 23 -12.28 -0.69 5.78
N ASP A 24 -11.78 -1.93 5.78
CA ASP A 24 -12.60 -3.14 5.81
C ASP A 24 -13.49 -3.17 7.06
N ILE A 25 -14.77 -3.56 6.88
CA ILE A 25 -15.77 -3.55 7.97
C ILE A 25 -15.38 -4.46 9.13
N ASP A 26 -14.76 -5.60 8.84
CA ASP A 26 -14.40 -6.61 9.84
C ASP A 26 -12.95 -6.48 10.31
N HIS A 27 -12.03 -6.10 9.41
CA HIS A 27 -10.59 -6.16 9.63
C HIS A 27 -9.91 -4.78 9.67
N GLY A 28 -10.66 -3.72 9.39
CA GLY A 28 -10.16 -2.35 9.39
C GLY A 28 -10.14 -1.69 10.76
N THR A 29 -9.92 -0.39 10.76
CA THR A 29 -9.82 0.44 11.96
C THR A 29 -11.21 0.86 12.46
N TYR A 30 -12.04 -0.10 12.86
CA TYR A 30 -13.39 0.16 13.36
C TYR A 30 -13.39 1.17 14.52
N PRO A 31 -14.35 2.14 14.59
CA PRO A 31 -15.52 2.30 13.73
C PRO A 31 -15.27 3.13 12.45
N TYR A 32 -14.05 3.49 12.14
CA TYR A 32 -13.69 4.33 10.98
C TYR A 32 -13.41 3.45 9.75
N VAL A 33 -14.43 2.78 9.27
CA VAL A 33 -14.41 1.80 8.18
C VAL A 33 -15.49 2.12 7.14
N THR A 34 -15.46 1.44 6.00
CA THR A 34 -16.57 1.43 5.05
C THR A 34 -17.60 0.37 5.43
N SER A 35 -18.75 0.36 4.77
CA SER A 35 -19.84 -0.60 5.03
C SER A 35 -19.68 -1.95 4.31
N SER A 36 -18.50 -2.24 3.79
CA SER A 36 -18.22 -3.45 3.02
C SER A 36 -16.86 -4.04 3.35
N ASN A 37 -16.67 -5.32 3.01
CA ASN A 37 -15.35 -5.93 3.03
C ASN A 37 -14.53 -5.44 1.82
N THR A 38 -13.27 -5.11 2.08
CA THR A 38 -12.33 -4.59 1.09
C THR A 38 -11.11 -5.51 0.89
N VAL A 39 -11.09 -6.62 1.63
CA VAL A 39 -10.06 -7.66 1.53
C VAL A 39 -10.26 -8.53 0.29
N ALA A 40 -9.18 -9.13 -0.22
CA ALA A 40 -9.22 -9.88 -1.49
C ALA A 40 -10.20 -11.08 -1.47
N SER A 41 -10.42 -11.70 -0.32
CA SER A 41 -11.38 -12.81 -0.16
C SER A 41 -12.81 -12.43 -0.52
N GLN A 42 -13.17 -11.15 -0.45
CA GLN A 42 -14.49 -10.67 -0.85
C GLN A 42 -14.77 -10.87 -2.33
N ALA A 43 -13.75 -10.93 -3.19
CA ALA A 43 -13.92 -11.26 -4.60
C ALA A 43 -14.60 -12.63 -4.79
N ALA A 44 -14.20 -13.63 -4.00
CA ALA A 44 -14.81 -14.96 -4.02
C ALA A 44 -16.24 -14.92 -3.48
N THR A 45 -16.44 -14.35 -2.29
CA THR A 45 -17.75 -14.27 -1.63
C THR A 45 -18.75 -13.47 -2.45
N GLY A 46 -18.36 -12.31 -2.93
CA GLY A 46 -19.24 -11.40 -3.67
C GLY A 46 -19.61 -11.89 -5.08
N SER A 47 -18.76 -12.68 -5.71
CA SER A 47 -19.02 -13.25 -7.05
C SER A 47 -19.60 -14.67 -7.02
N GLY A 48 -19.67 -15.31 -5.85
CA GLY A 48 -20.17 -16.67 -5.69
C GLY A 48 -19.28 -17.74 -6.28
N ILE A 49 -17.94 -17.54 -6.28
CA ILE A 49 -16.96 -18.53 -6.70
C ILE A 49 -16.21 -19.12 -5.50
N GLY A 50 -15.61 -20.28 -5.68
CA GLY A 50 -14.75 -20.86 -4.66
C GLY A 50 -13.46 -20.04 -4.47
N PRO A 51 -12.96 -19.85 -3.22
CA PRO A 51 -11.76 -19.03 -2.95
C PRO A 51 -10.51 -19.56 -3.65
N ALA A 52 -10.42 -20.86 -3.92
CA ALA A 52 -9.32 -21.47 -4.67
C ALA A 52 -9.20 -20.99 -6.13
N LEU A 53 -10.21 -20.29 -6.66
CA LEU A 53 -10.16 -19.68 -7.99
C LEU A 53 -9.51 -18.30 -7.98
N ILE A 54 -9.16 -17.74 -6.83
CA ILE A 54 -8.35 -16.53 -6.71
C ILE A 54 -6.89 -16.96 -6.66
N HIS A 55 -6.23 -16.98 -7.80
CA HIS A 55 -4.87 -17.52 -7.91
C HIS A 55 -3.79 -16.50 -7.54
N ASN A 56 -4.00 -15.22 -7.89
CA ASN A 56 -3.04 -14.15 -7.65
C ASN A 56 -3.73 -12.94 -7.04
N VAL A 57 -3.08 -12.34 -6.06
CA VAL A 57 -3.55 -11.09 -5.44
C VAL A 57 -2.42 -10.06 -5.55
N LEU A 58 -2.66 -9.03 -6.35
CA LEU A 58 -1.76 -7.88 -6.47
C LEU A 58 -2.22 -6.80 -5.48
N GLY A 59 -1.40 -6.54 -4.47
CA GLY A 59 -1.63 -5.44 -3.53
C GLY A 59 -1.17 -4.11 -4.13
N ILE A 60 -2.00 -3.07 -4.00
CA ILE A 60 -1.62 -1.72 -4.43
C ILE A 60 -1.33 -0.87 -3.20
N THR A 61 -0.13 -0.31 -3.12
CA THR A 61 0.24 0.62 -2.05
C THR A 61 1.03 1.79 -2.61
N LYS A 62 0.88 2.95 -2.00
CA LYS A 62 1.72 4.11 -2.30
C LYS A 62 3.08 3.97 -1.61
N ALA A 63 4.09 4.68 -2.11
CA ALA A 63 5.38 4.81 -1.44
C ALA A 63 5.32 5.62 -0.12
N TYR A 64 4.16 6.08 0.27
CA TYR A 64 3.82 6.73 1.53
C TYR A 64 2.38 6.39 1.89
N THR A 65 1.89 6.81 3.06
CA THR A 65 0.53 6.47 3.50
C THR A 65 -0.41 7.67 3.39
N THR A 66 -1.66 7.41 3.00
CA THR A 66 -2.72 8.42 3.01
C THR A 66 -3.98 7.87 3.66
N ARG A 67 -4.76 8.78 4.28
CA ARG A 67 -6.07 8.45 4.83
C ARG A 67 -7.07 9.55 4.55
N VAL A 68 -8.28 9.15 4.20
CA VAL A 68 -9.45 10.03 4.09
C VAL A 68 -10.27 9.92 5.38
N GLY A 69 -10.69 11.04 5.90
CA GLY A 69 -11.56 11.09 7.09
C GLY A 69 -10.84 10.83 8.41
N ASN A 70 -11.63 10.57 9.42
CA ASN A 70 -11.16 10.34 10.79
C ASN A 70 -10.61 8.93 10.99
N GLY A 71 -10.17 8.63 12.20
CA GLY A 71 -9.63 7.32 12.59
C GLY A 71 -8.12 7.34 12.78
N PRO A 72 -7.57 6.25 13.34
CA PRO A 72 -6.17 6.17 13.68
C PRO A 72 -5.28 6.20 12.45
N PHE A 73 -4.18 6.93 12.55
CA PHE A 73 -3.17 7.04 11.51
C PHE A 73 -1.80 7.23 12.16
N PRO A 74 -1.16 6.16 12.63
CA PRO A 74 0.07 6.24 13.43
C PRO A 74 1.21 7.02 12.77
N THR A 75 1.35 6.92 11.45
CA THR A 75 2.44 7.56 10.70
C THR A 75 2.09 8.94 10.17
N GLU A 76 0.93 9.48 10.50
CA GLU A 76 0.49 10.81 10.05
C GLU A 76 1.52 11.89 10.34
N GLN A 77 1.68 12.81 9.39
CA GLN A 77 2.58 13.95 9.50
C GLN A 77 1.78 15.26 9.49
N ASN A 78 1.44 15.75 10.67
CA ASN A 78 0.75 17.03 10.87
C ASN A 78 1.76 18.20 10.88
N ASN A 79 2.57 18.29 9.82
CA ASN A 79 3.67 19.25 9.68
C ASN A 79 3.97 19.49 8.19
N ASN A 80 5.01 20.26 7.89
CA ASN A 80 5.45 20.57 6.52
C ASN A 80 5.70 19.31 5.65
N THR A 81 6.10 18.19 6.25
CA THR A 81 6.28 16.93 5.52
C THR A 81 4.94 16.41 4.98
N GLY A 82 3.91 16.37 5.82
CA GLY A 82 2.57 15.93 5.40
C GLY A 82 1.95 16.87 4.37
N GLU A 83 2.20 18.18 4.50
CA GLU A 83 1.75 19.16 3.51
C GLU A 83 2.44 18.97 2.17
N LEU A 84 3.76 18.74 2.19
CA LEU A 84 4.54 18.49 0.97
C LEU A 84 4.12 17.20 0.27
N LEU A 85 3.95 16.11 1.00
CA LEU A 85 3.40 14.84 0.47
C LEU A 85 2.03 15.07 -0.17
N GLY A 86 1.15 15.80 0.50
CA GLY A 86 -0.19 16.11 0.00
C GLY A 86 -0.17 16.97 -1.28
N LYS A 87 0.69 17.96 -1.33
CA LYS A 87 0.84 18.87 -2.47
C LYS A 87 1.43 18.16 -3.70
N ILE A 88 2.59 17.52 -3.54
CA ILE A 88 3.27 16.82 -4.65
C ILE A 88 2.42 15.62 -5.11
N GLY A 89 1.86 14.87 -4.17
CA GLY A 89 1.03 13.70 -4.46
C GLY A 89 -0.37 14.03 -4.95
N HIS A 90 -0.77 15.31 -5.04
CA HIS A 90 -2.13 15.71 -5.39
C HIS A 90 -3.19 14.97 -4.54
N GLU A 91 -2.96 14.89 -3.22
CA GLU A 91 -3.78 14.10 -2.31
C GLU A 91 -5.06 14.85 -1.89
N PHE A 92 -5.95 14.99 -2.86
CA PHE A 92 -7.29 15.57 -2.71
C PHE A 92 -8.35 14.59 -3.25
N GLY A 93 -9.52 14.60 -2.66
CA GLY A 93 -10.66 13.84 -3.17
C GLY A 93 -11.12 14.42 -4.50
N VAL A 94 -11.21 13.59 -5.54
CA VAL A 94 -11.59 14.04 -6.89
C VAL A 94 -12.97 14.71 -6.91
N VAL A 95 -13.92 14.16 -6.16
CA VAL A 95 -15.32 14.66 -6.14
C VAL A 95 -15.51 15.79 -5.14
N THR A 96 -14.93 15.65 -3.94
CA THR A 96 -15.19 16.57 -2.82
C THR A 96 -14.11 17.63 -2.62
N GLY A 97 -12.99 17.54 -3.33
CA GLY A 97 -11.82 18.41 -3.09
C GLY A 97 -11.19 18.26 -1.69
N ARG A 98 -11.70 17.33 -0.86
CA ARG A 98 -11.23 17.17 0.51
C ARG A 98 -9.78 16.69 0.55
N LYS A 99 -8.95 17.42 1.30
CA LYS A 99 -7.54 17.05 1.53
C LYS A 99 -7.46 15.69 2.24
N ARG A 100 -6.60 14.81 1.75
CA ARG A 100 -6.23 13.57 2.43
C ARG A 100 -5.15 13.84 3.45
N ARG A 101 -5.22 13.16 4.58
CA ARG A 101 -4.16 13.09 5.57
C ARG A 101 -3.00 12.29 4.98
N CYS A 102 -1.75 12.74 5.19
CA CYS A 102 -0.56 12.11 4.62
C CYS A 102 0.42 11.74 5.72
N GLY A 103 1.15 10.66 5.53
CA GLY A 103 2.15 10.17 6.45
C GLY A 103 3.20 9.28 5.80
N TRP A 104 4.21 8.89 6.56
CA TRP A 104 5.25 7.99 6.08
C TRP A 104 4.71 6.58 5.83
N PHE A 105 5.43 5.81 5.00
CA PHE A 105 5.10 4.42 4.72
C PHE A 105 5.03 3.61 6.00
N ASP A 106 3.96 2.83 6.16
CA ASP A 106 3.72 2.00 7.34
C ASP A 106 3.86 0.52 6.99
N ALA A 107 5.05 -0.02 7.24
CA ALA A 107 5.32 -1.42 6.94
C ALA A 107 4.51 -2.39 7.82
N VAL A 108 4.11 -1.98 9.03
CA VAL A 108 3.29 -2.82 9.92
C VAL A 108 1.89 -3.00 9.34
N MET A 109 1.24 -1.91 8.92
CA MET A 109 -0.08 -1.97 8.31
C MET A 109 -0.07 -2.69 6.96
N VAL A 110 0.97 -2.45 6.14
CA VAL A 110 1.09 -3.12 4.83
C VAL A 110 1.32 -4.62 5.01
N SER A 111 2.18 -5.04 5.95
CA SER A 111 2.39 -6.46 6.27
C SER A 111 1.12 -7.13 6.78
N TYR A 112 0.31 -6.43 7.57
CA TYR A 112 -1.00 -6.92 8.00
C TYR A 112 -1.94 -7.13 6.81
N ALA A 113 -2.04 -6.14 5.91
CA ALA A 113 -2.88 -6.22 4.71
C ALA A 113 -2.46 -7.36 3.78
N ILE A 114 -1.14 -7.57 3.61
CA ILE A 114 -0.58 -8.67 2.82
C ILE A 114 -1.01 -10.03 3.37
N LYS A 115 -0.87 -10.24 4.67
CA LYS A 115 -1.25 -11.50 5.33
C LYS A 115 -2.74 -11.76 5.22
N LEU A 116 -3.56 -10.75 5.48
CA LEU A 116 -5.01 -10.83 5.45
C LEU A 116 -5.57 -11.17 4.06
N SER A 117 -4.95 -10.62 3.02
CA SER A 117 -5.40 -10.79 1.64
C SER A 117 -4.58 -11.79 0.83
N SER A 118 -3.60 -12.48 1.44
CA SER A 118 -2.67 -13.41 0.74
C SER A 118 -2.03 -12.77 -0.49
N VAL A 119 -1.53 -11.54 -0.36
CA VAL A 119 -0.94 -10.78 -1.46
C VAL A 119 0.36 -11.46 -1.94
N ASN A 120 0.47 -11.69 -3.24
CA ASN A 120 1.61 -12.35 -3.87
C ASN A 120 2.65 -11.36 -4.45
N GLY A 121 2.26 -10.12 -4.65
CA GLY A 121 3.12 -9.06 -5.15
C GLY A 121 2.52 -7.68 -4.94
N ILE A 122 3.35 -6.67 -4.90
CA ILE A 122 2.95 -5.28 -4.65
C ILE A 122 3.16 -4.43 -5.91
N ALA A 123 2.17 -3.63 -6.24
CA ALA A 123 2.32 -2.46 -7.08
C ALA A 123 2.58 -1.24 -6.19
N LEU A 124 3.85 -0.80 -6.15
CA LEU A 124 4.26 0.39 -5.41
C LEU A 124 4.03 1.62 -6.28
N THR A 125 3.13 2.50 -5.88
CA THR A 125 2.75 3.66 -6.65
C THR A 125 3.29 4.96 -6.06
N LYS A 126 3.34 6.02 -6.88
CA LYS A 126 3.71 7.38 -6.45
C LYS A 126 5.11 7.48 -5.82
N LEU A 127 6.08 6.76 -6.36
CA LEU A 127 7.46 6.84 -5.91
C LEU A 127 8.04 8.23 -6.13
N ASP A 128 7.68 8.88 -7.24
CA ASP A 128 8.05 10.23 -7.65
C ASP A 128 7.70 11.32 -6.62
N VAL A 129 6.66 11.11 -5.83
CA VAL A 129 6.27 12.05 -4.76
C VAL A 129 7.38 12.24 -3.72
N LEU A 130 8.25 11.25 -3.59
CA LEU A 130 9.37 11.27 -2.63
C LEU A 130 10.67 11.86 -3.21
N ASP A 131 10.71 12.22 -4.49
CA ASP A 131 11.92 12.64 -5.20
C ASP A 131 12.69 13.81 -4.56
N THR A 132 11.97 14.72 -3.90
CA THR A 132 12.58 15.94 -3.32
C THR A 132 13.01 15.80 -1.86
N PHE A 133 12.63 14.70 -1.20
CA PHE A 133 12.90 14.53 0.21
C PHE A 133 14.39 14.20 0.47
N LYS A 134 15.00 14.88 1.46
CA LYS A 134 16.36 14.59 1.94
C LYS A 134 16.43 13.32 2.77
N GLU A 135 15.39 13.08 3.56
CA GLU A 135 15.23 11.91 4.40
C GLU A 135 13.82 11.35 4.20
N ILE A 136 13.72 10.04 4.20
CA ILE A 136 12.46 9.29 4.06
C ILE A 136 12.38 8.30 5.22
N LYS A 137 11.21 8.16 5.81
CA LYS A 137 11.03 7.28 6.97
C LYS A 137 10.10 6.13 6.62
N ILE A 138 10.41 4.95 7.15
CA ILE A 138 9.56 3.77 7.11
C ILE A 138 9.21 3.41 8.55
N CYS A 139 7.92 3.29 8.86
CA CYS A 139 7.49 2.76 10.15
C CYS A 139 7.72 1.25 10.18
N ILE A 140 8.57 0.80 11.10
CA ILE A 140 8.99 -0.60 11.26
C ILE A 140 8.39 -1.28 12.49
N GLY A 141 7.60 -0.55 13.26
CA GLY A 141 6.98 -1.01 14.49
C GLY A 141 6.25 0.11 15.21
N TYR A 142 5.51 -0.23 16.24
CA TYR A 142 4.83 0.71 17.11
C TYR A 142 5.31 0.57 18.53
N LYS A 143 5.50 1.69 19.23
CA LYS A 143 5.69 1.71 20.68
C LYS A 143 4.33 1.81 21.35
N LEU A 144 3.96 0.78 22.11
CA LEU A 144 2.77 0.71 22.95
C LEU A 144 3.18 0.30 24.36
N ASN A 145 2.78 1.07 25.40
CA ASN A 145 3.09 0.77 26.80
C ASN A 145 4.58 0.41 27.05
N ASN A 146 5.49 1.21 26.48
CA ASN A 146 6.96 1.05 26.50
C ASN A 146 7.50 -0.22 25.82
N LYS A 147 6.67 -1.01 25.15
CA LYS A 147 7.10 -2.15 24.34
C LYS A 147 7.02 -1.80 22.86
N ILE A 148 7.92 -2.34 22.05
CA ILE A 148 7.86 -2.26 20.60
C ILE A 148 7.11 -3.50 20.10
N ILE A 149 6.05 -3.26 19.35
CA ILE A 149 5.25 -4.28 18.68
C ILE A 149 5.38 -4.13 17.16
N LYS A 150 5.30 -5.24 16.43
CA LYS A 150 5.34 -5.29 14.96
C LYS A 150 4.02 -5.79 14.37
N THR A 151 2.96 -5.69 15.15
CA THR A 151 1.60 -6.05 14.77
C THR A 151 0.68 -4.85 14.92
N VAL A 152 -0.37 -4.83 14.15
CA VAL A 152 -1.44 -3.83 14.30
C VAL A 152 -2.17 -4.13 15.62
N PRO A 153 -2.36 -3.14 16.51
CA PRO A 153 -3.15 -3.32 17.73
C PRO A 153 -4.59 -3.74 17.41
N GLU A 154 -5.14 -4.60 18.25
CA GLU A 154 -6.48 -5.16 18.05
C GLU A 154 -7.60 -4.18 18.38
N THR A 155 -7.34 -3.21 19.27
CA THR A 155 -8.35 -2.28 19.73
C THR A 155 -8.11 -0.86 19.24
N TYR A 156 -9.20 -0.12 18.99
CA TYR A 156 -9.15 1.30 18.68
C TYR A 156 -8.42 2.12 19.75
N THR A 157 -8.62 1.78 21.02
CA THR A 157 -7.99 2.47 22.14
C THR A 157 -6.47 2.32 22.13
N GLU A 158 -5.96 1.15 21.83
CA GLU A 158 -4.53 0.91 21.69
C GLU A 158 -3.97 1.56 20.44
N MET A 159 -4.71 1.45 19.33
CA MET A 159 -4.32 2.04 18.05
C MET A 159 -4.14 3.56 18.12
N ASN A 160 -4.90 4.24 18.97
CA ASN A 160 -4.75 5.68 19.23
C ASN A 160 -3.58 6.02 20.17
N LYS A 161 -3.05 5.04 20.92
CA LYS A 161 -1.94 5.25 21.86
C LYS A 161 -0.57 4.92 21.27
N VAL A 162 -0.53 4.19 20.16
CA VAL A 162 0.75 3.80 19.55
C VAL A 162 1.51 5.00 19.03
N LYS A 163 2.82 4.91 19.13
CA LYS A 163 3.76 5.85 18.50
C LYS A 163 4.60 5.09 17.48
N PRO A 164 4.72 5.57 16.24
CA PRO A 164 5.49 4.90 15.21
C PRO A 164 6.98 4.89 15.57
N VAL A 165 7.62 3.76 15.30
CA VAL A 165 9.08 3.60 15.36
C VAL A 165 9.59 3.60 13.92
N TYR A 166 10.47 4.52 13.60
CA TYR A 166 10.93 4.74 12.25
C TYR A 166 12.34 4.25 12.01
N GLU A 167 12.55 3.64 10.87
CA GLU A 167 13.84 3.58 10.19
C GLU A 167 13.96 4.79 9.26
N VAL A 168 15.11 5.49 9.32
CA VAL A 168 15.38 6.69 8.52
C VAL A 168 16.34 6.33 7.40
N LEU A 169 15.96 6.64 6.18
CA LEU A 169 16.74 6.42 4.97
C LEU A 169 17.08 7.76 4.31
N LYS A 170 18.23 7.83 3.65
CA LYS A 170 18.56 8.99 2.81
C LYS A 170 17.65 9.01 1.59
N GLY A 171 17.04 10.15 1.31
CA GLY A 171 16.34 10.41 0.06
C GLY A 171 17.28 10.43 -1.13
N TRP A 172 16.74 10.48 -2.31
CA TRP A 172 17.53 10.45 -3.54
C TRP A 172 17.65 11.81 -4.23
N GLN A 173 16.79 12.75 -3.90
CA GLN A 173 16.81 14.16 -4.36
C GLN A 173 17.05 14.31 -5.89
N SER A 174 16.45 13.44 -6.66
CA SER A 174 16.51 13.42 -8.13
C SER A 174 15.23 12.81 -8.67
N SER A 175 14.85 13.18 -9.89
CA SER A 175 13.63 12.69 -10.50
C SER A 175 13.68 11.19 -10.76
N THR A 176 12.60 10.49 -10.45
CA THR A 176 12.34 9.11 -10.84
C THR A 176 11.44 9.03 -12.07
N GLN A 177 10.87 10.14 -12.52
CA GLN A 177 10.06 10.20 -13.73
C GLN A 177 10.85 9.73 -14.95
N ASN A 178 10.17 9.09 -15.89
CA ASN A 178 10.75 8.49 -17.09
C ASN A 178 11.71 7.30 -16.86
N CYS A 179 11.93 6.85 -15.64
CA CYS A 179 12.63 5.59 -15.40
C CYS A 179 11.75 4.43 -15.90
N LYS A 180 12.30 3.62 -16.82
CA LYS A 180 11.57 2.48 -17.44
C LYS A 180 12.01 1.13 -16.87
N LYS A 181 13.13 1.10 -16.18
CA LYS A 181 13.70 -0.09 -15.55
C LYS A 181 14.14 0.23 -14.12
N ILE A 182 14.19 -0.77 -13.29
CA ILE A 182 14.66 -0.62 -11.90
C ILE A 182 16.13 -0.15 -11.83
N THR A 183 16.91 -0.47 -12.86
CA THR A 183 18.31 -0.02 -13.00
C THR A 183 18.43 1.48 -13.14
N ASP A 184 17.45 2.13 -13.74
CA ASP A 184 17.44 3.57 -14.04
C ASP A 184 17.15 4.39 -12.78
N LEU A 185 16.54 3.78 -11.78
CA LEU A 185 16.22 4.46 -10.52
C LEU A 185 17.49 4.89 -9.76
N PRO A 186 17.43 6.02 -9.06
CA PRO A 186 18.50 6.46 -8.17
C PRO A 186 18.86 5.39 -7.13
N ALA A 187 20.14 5.36 -6.72
CA ALA A 187 20.63 4.33 -5.79
C ALA A 187 19.86 4.28 -4.46
N ASN A 188 19.49 5.45 -3.92
CA ASN A 188 18.71 5.50 -2.67
C ASN A 188 17.24 5.11 -2.88
N ALA A 189 16.64 5.37 -4.04
CA ALA A 189 15.31 4.88 -4.38
C ALA A 189 15.30 3.34 -4.44
N LYS A 190 16.31 2.72 -5.06
CA LYS A 190 16.50 1.26 -5.04
C LYS A 190 16.67 0.69 -3.64
N LYS A 191 17.40 1.39 -2.76
CA LYS A 191 17.54 0.99 -1.34
C LYS A 191 16.21 1.06 -0.60
N TYR A 192 15.44 2.12 -0.83
CA TYR A 192 14.11 2.29 -0.24
C TYR A 192 13.17 1.16 -0.63
N ILE A 193 13.09 0.83 -1.92
CA ILE A 193 12.27 -0.27 -2.45
C ILE A 193 12.68 -1.61 -1.83
N LYS A 194 13.98 -1.93 -1.82
CA LYS A 194 14.49 -3.16 -1.21
C LYS A 194 14.21 -3.25 0.29
N GLN A 195 14.26 -2.12 1.00
CA GLN A 195 13.95 -2.09 2.42
C GLN A 195 12.46 -2.34 2.68
N ILE A 196 11.59 -1.78 1.84
CA ILE A 196 10.16 -2.10 1.89
C ILE A 196 9.95 -3.60 1.68
N GLU A 197 10.46 -4.19 0.60
CA GLU A 197 10.32 -5.63 0.31
C GLU A 197 10.75 -6.50 1.50
N LYS A 198 11.89 -6.16 2.11
CA LYS A 198 12.41 -6.85 3.29
C LYS A 198 11.47 -6.76 4.49
N LEU A 199 10.90 -5.59 4.74
CA LEU A 199 10.05 -5.34 5.91
C LEU A 199 8.66 -5.97 5.77
N ILE A 200 8.10 -5.95 4.56
CA ILE A 200 6.76 -6.49 4.31
C ILE A 200 6.77 -7.97 3.87
N GLU A 201 7.94 -8.55 3.64
CA GLU A 201 8.13 -9.95 3.20
C GLU A 201 7.33 -10.30 1.93
N CYS A 202 7.18 -9.33 1.02
CA CYS A 202 6.43 -9.47 -0.22
C CYS A 202 7.17 -8.75 -1.35
N PRO A 203 7.31 -9.36 -2.55
CA PRO A 203 8.01 -8.75 -3.66
C PRO A 203 7.27 -7.55 -4.22
N ILE A 204 8.00 -6.51 -4.63
CA ILE A 204 7.46 -5.42 -5.42
C ILE A 204 7.52 -5.80 -6.89
N SER A 205 6.36 -6.07 -7.46
CA SER A 205 6.18 -6.52 -8.84
C SER A 205 6.09 -5.38 -9.84
N MET A 206 5.57 -4.24 -9.41
CA MET A 206 5.40 -3.05 -10.26
C MET A 206 5.75 -1.78 -9.47
N ILE A 207 6.28 -0.77 -10.17
CA ILE A 207 6.61 0.53 -9.58
C ILE A 207 6.11 1.62 -10.52
N SER A 208 5.23 2.49 -10.02
CA SER A 208 4.80 3.68 -10.77
C SER A 208 5.65 4.88 -10.37
N THR A 209 6.19 5.58 -11.35
CA THR A 209 7.07 6.75 -11.21
C THR A 209 6.45 8.04 -11.70
N SER A 210 5.18 7.99 -12.13
CA SER A 210 4.34 9.14 -12.45
C SER A 210 2.85 8.72 -12.52
N PRO A 211 1.90 9.66 -12.72
CA PRO A 211 0.50 9.32 -12.98
C PRO A 211 0.26 8.60 -14.32
N GLU A 212 1.20 8.69 -15.27
CA GLU A 212 1.04 8.15 -16.61
C GLU A 212 1.21 6.62 -16.61
N ARG A 213 0.37 5.94 -17.40
CA ARG A 213 0.42 4.47 -17.53
C ARG A 213 1.77 3.97 -17.99
N GLU A 214 2.39 4.68 -18.94
CA GLU A 214 3.67 4.32 -19.55
C GLU A 214 4.86 4.46 -18.59
N ASP A 215 4.68 5.12 -17.44
CA ASP A 215 5.70 5.31 -16.41
C ASP A 215 5.59 4.27 -15.30
N THR A 216 5.20 3.05 -15.69
CA THR A 216 5.17 1.88 -14.80
C THR A 216 6.31 0.93 -15.13
N ILE A 217 7.20 0.75 -14.16
CA ILE A 217 8.29 -0.25 -14.23
C ILE A 217 7.71 -1.61 -13.87
N MET A 218 7.71 -2.55 -14.82
CA MET A 218 7.37 -3.94 -14.57
C MET A 218 8.62 -4.67 -14.08
N VAL A 219 8.68 -5.01 -12.80
CA VAL A 219 9.79 -5.74 -12.17
C VAL A 219 9.61 -7.24 -12.34
N LYS A 220 8.38 -7.70 -12.08
CA LYS A 220 7.96 -9.08 -12.23
C LYS A 220 6.51 -9.08 -12.71
N ASP A 221 6.19 -9.91 -13.67
CA ASP A 221 4.80 -10.08 -14.10
C ASP A 221 4.00 -10.75 -12.97
N PRO A 222 3.06 -10.04 -12.32
CA PRO A 222 2.33 -10.59 -11.18
C PRO A 222 1.37 -11.71 -11.58
N PHE A 223 1.08 -11.88 -12.87
CA PHE A 223 0.15 -12.88 -13.40
C PHE A 223 0.86 -14.11 -13.94
N LYS A 224 2.19 -14.09 -14.08
CA LYS A 224 2.95 -15.29 -14.40
C LYS A 224 3.12 -16.11 -13.13
N GLN A 225 2.48 -17.27 -13.10
CA GLN A 225 2.69 -18.25 -12.05
C GLN A 225 4.18 -18.57 -11.96
N VAL A 226 4.72 -18.51 -10.76
CA VAL A 226 6.02 -19.11 -10.47
C VAL A 226 5.73 -20.60 -10.28
N ASN A 227 5.99 -21.38 -11.34
CA ASN A 227 5.99 -22.85 -11.24
C ASN A 227 7.02 -23.29 -10.22
#